data_97906c3b55b12bea9dfedfe6cbf6df5c
#
_entry.id   97906c3b55b12bea9dfedfe6cbf6df5c
#
_cell.length_a   1.000
_cell.length_b   1.000
_cell.length_c   1.000
_cell.angle_alpha   90.00
_cell.angle_beta   90.00
_cell.angle_gamma   90.00
#
_symmetry.space_group_name_H-M   'P 1'
#
loop_
_entity.id
_entity.type
_entity.pdbx_description
1 polymer ?
#
loop_
_entity_poly.entity_id
_entity_poly.type
_entity_poly.pdbx_seq_one_letter_code
_entity_poly.pdbx_strand_id
1 'polypeptide(L)'
;MALAIATAAGSVGQVIGAPLAEYLLGLMSWQHVFIIFAAIIISSLIFLPMMKTERVASRSELEESIVEVLIKAFKDPSYTLIFLGFFSCGYQLGFITAHFPAFVTELCGPILPGGALYSIGITTTSRLGALAISLIGLANIVGTLAAGYLGKRYSKKYLLAGVYMARTVVAALF
;
A
#
# COMPACT_ATOMS: atom_id res chain seq x y z
N MET A 1 5.10 14.75 -9.86
CA MET A 1 4.20 13.86 -10.64
C MET A 1 4.79 12.46 -10.84
N ALA A 2 6.02 12.32 -11.35
CA ALA A 2 6.63 10.99 -11.57
C ALA A 2 6.61 10.09 -10.32
N LEU A 3 7.01 10.62 -9.16
CA LEU A 3 6.98 9.88 -7.89
C LEU A 3 5.55 9.45 -7.50
N ALA A 4 4.55 10.31 -7.69
CA ALA A 4 3.15 9.97 -7.40
C ALA A 4 2.64 8.85 -8.33
N ILE A 5 3.03 8.85 -9.60
CA ILE A 5 2.69 7.78 -10.55
C ILE A 5 3.38 6.46 -10.14
N ALA A 6 4.66 6.51 -9.77
CA ALA A 6 5.39 5.33 -9.32
C ALA A 6 4.75 4.71 -8.04
N THR A 7 4.37 5.57 -7.08
CA THR A 7 3.68 5.12 -5.86
C THR A 7 2.29 4.56 -6.17
N ALA A 8 1.53 5.21 -7.06
CA ALA A 8 0.22 4.73 -7.50
C ALA A 8 0.32 3.36 -8.21
N ALA A 9 1.38 3.15 -9.02
CA ALA A 9 1.64 1.86 -9.67
C ALA A 9 1.82 0.72 -8.64
N GLY A 10 2.45 0.98 -7.50
CA GLY A 10 2.53 0.01 -6.40
C GLY A 10 1.14 -0.39 -5.87
N SER A 11 0.20 0.55 -5.77
CA SER A 11 -1.17 0.28 -5.33
C SER A 11 -1.99 -0.53 -6.35
N VAL A 12 -1.62 -0.54 -7.64
CA VAL A 12 -2.23 -1.43 -8.64
C VAL A 12 -2.01 -2.89 -8.28
N GLY A 13 -0.83 -3.21 -7.73
CA GLY A 13 -0.55 -4.56 -7.21
C GLY A 13 -1.54 -4.99 -6.11
N GLN A 14 -1.94 -4.06 -5.23
CA GLN A 14 -2.95 -4.32 -4.20
C GLN A 14 -4.35 -4.53 -4.80
N VAL A 15 -4.72 -3.75 -5.82
CA VAL A 15 -6.02 -3.86 -6.50
C VAL A 15 -6.19 -5.21 -7.18
N ILE A 16 -5.14 -5.70 -7.84
CA ILE A 16 -5.17 -6.93 -8.62
C ILE A 16 -4.80 -8.14 -7.76
N GLY A 17 -3.82 -7.99 -6.87
CA GLY A 17 -3.21 -9.08 -6.12
C GLY A 17 -4.18 -9.77 -5.18
N ALA A 18 -5.02 -9.03 -4.45
CA ALA A 18 -5.97 -9.61 -3.50
C ALA A 18 -7.07 -10.44 -4.19
N PRO A 19 -7.78 -9.94 -5.22
CA PRO A 19 -8.74 -10.75 -5.97
C PRO A 19 -8.11 -11.92 -6.72
N LEU A 20 -6.90 -11.74 -7.26
CA LEU A 20 -6.17 -12.81 -7.93
C LEU A 20 -5.79 -13.93 -6.97
N ALA A 21 -5.30 -13.57 -5.78
CA ALA A 21 -4.97 -14.55 -4.73
C ALA A 21 -6.20 -15.35 -4.32
N GLU A 22 -7.33 -14.69 -4.08
CA GLU A 22 -8.59 -15.33 -3.72
C GLU A 22 -9.07 -16.29 -4.83
N TYR A 23 -9.02 -15.86 -6.09
CA TYR A 23 -9.38 -16.69 -7.23
C TYR A 23 -8.50 -17.93 -7.34
N LEU A 24 -7.17 -17.77 -7.22
CA LEU A 24 -6.24 -18.87 -7.30
C LEU A 24 -6.37 -19.84 -6.12
N LEU A 25 -6.62 -19.33 -4.91
CA LEU A 25 -6.87 -20.17 -3.72
C LEU A 25 -8.14 -21.01 -3.85
N GLY A 26 -9.10 -20.58 -4.65
CA GLY A 26 -10.27 -21.39 -5.00
C GLY A 26 -9.99 -22.52 -5.98
N LEU A 27 -8.87 -22.46 -6.74
CA LEU A 27 -8.51 -23.44 -7.77
C LEU A 27 -7.39 -24.39 -7.33
N MET A 28 -6.49 -23.94 -6.48
CA MET A 28 -5.29 -24.68 -6.11
C MET A 28 -4.87 -24.44 -4.66
N SER A 29 -3.96 -25.27 -4.16
CA SER A 29 -3.45 -25.13 -2.79
C SER A 29 -2.60 -23.86 -2.63
N TRP A 30 -2.54 -23.32 -1.42
CA TRP A 30 -1.83 -22.09 -1.10
C TRP A 30 -0.34 -22.10 -1.50
N GLN A 31 0.32 -23.27 -1.49
CA GLN A 31 1.71 -23.42 -1.90
C GLN A 31 1.92 -23.05 -3.39
N HIS A 32 1.03 -23.53 -4.25
CA HIS A 32 1.07 -23.20 -5.69
C HIS A 32 0.80 -21.72 -5.96
N VAL A 33 -0.11 -21.11 -5.19
CA VAL A 33 -0.37 -19.68 -5.28
C VAL A 33 0.88 -18.87 -4.95
N PHE A 34 1.62 -19.24 -3.88
CA PHE A 34 2.89 -18.59 -3.54
C PHE A 34 3.95 -18.75 -4.64
N ILE A 35 4.03 -19.94 -5.26
CA ILE A 35 4.96 -20.18 -6.37
C ILE A 35 4.62 -19.28 -7.57
N ILE A 36 3.34 -19.12 -7.89
CA ILE A 36 2.89 -18.22 -8.98
C ILE A 36 3.27 -16.78 -8.68
N PHE A 37 2.99 -16.28 -7.48
CA PHE A 37 3.39 -14.93 -7.09
C PHE A 37 4.91 -14.74 -7.09
N ALA A 38 5.67 -15.72 -6.62
CA ALA A 38 7.13 -15.71 -6.69
C ALA A 38 7.63 -15.65 -8.16
N ALA A 39 7.01 -16.42 -9.05
CA ALA A 39 7.34 -16.39 -10.48
C ALA A 39 7.05 -15.01 -11.11
N ILE A 40 5.92 -14.38 -10.75
CA ILE A 40 5.58 -13.02 -11.19
C ILE A 40 6.63 -12.02 -10.71
N ILE A 41 7.06 -12.11 -9.44
CA ILE A 41 8.08 -11.21 -8.89
C ILE A 41 9.43 -11.45 -9.59
N ILE A 42 9.83 -12.69 -9.77
CA ILE A 42 11.07 -13.04 -10.47
C ILE A 42 11.04 -12.56 -11.93
N SER A 43 9.91 -12.66 -12.60
CA SER A 43 9.77 -12.15 -13.97
C SER A 43 10.02 -10.65 -14.09
N SER A 44 9.76 -9.88 -13.02
CA SER A 44 10.06 -8.45 -12.99
C SER A 44 11.57 -8.14 -13.08
N LEU A 45 12.45 -9.10 -12.73
CA LEU A 45 13.90 -8.94 -12.87
C LEU A 45 14.33 -8.82 -14.33
N ILE A 46 13.53 -9.30 -15.29
CA ILE A 46 13.78 -9.15 -16.73
C ILE A 46 13.85 -7.67 -17.12
N PHE A 47 13.12 -6.80 -16.40
CA PHE A 47 13.14 -5.35 -16.62
C PHE A 47 14.33 -4.63 -15.96
N LEU A 48 15.08 -5.31 -15.09
CA LEU A 48 16.22 -4.72 -14.36
C LEU A 48 17.28 -4.08 -15.29
N PRO A 49 17.70 -4.71 -16.43
CA PRO A 49 18.68 -4.10 -17.31
C PRO A 49 18.18 -2.84 -18.03
N MET A 50 16.87 -2.62 -18.09
CA MET A 50 16.27 -1.39 -18.65
C MET A 50 16.37 -0.21 -17.69
N MET A 51 16.57 -0.46 -16.39
CA MET A 51 16.72 0.57 -15.35
C MET A 51 18.20 1.02 -15.32
N LYS A 52 18.63 1.77 -16.33
CA LYS A 52 19.95 2.42 -16.31
C LYS A 52 19.92 3.53 -15.27
N THR A 53 20.51 3.27 -14.11
CA THR A 53 20.74 4.31 -13.10
C THR A 53 22.09 4.95 -13.38
N GLU A 54 22.13 6.22 -13.74
CA GLU A 54 23.37 6.99 -13.71
C GLU A 54 23.85 7.02 -12.26
N ARG A 55 25.05 6.50 -12.02
CA ARG A 55 25.70 6.59 -10.72
C ARG A 55 26.11 8.03 -10.46
N VAL A 56 25.21 8.80 -9.84
CA VAL A 56 25.46 10.19 -9.45
C VAL A 56 26.11 10.28 -8.05
N ALA A 57 26.35 9.16 -7.38
CA ALA A 57 27.03 9.17 -6.10
C ALA A 57 28.51 9.55 -6.26
N SER A 58 28.89 10.75 -5.84
CA SER A 58 30.27 11.15 -5.68
C SER A 58 30.93 10.20 -4.66
N ARG A 59 32.15 9.77 -4.97
CA ARG A 59 32.93 8.84 -4.12
C ARG A 59 33.14 9.37 -2.68
N SER A 60 33.04 10.70 -2.49
CA SER A 60 33.15 11.35 -1.17
C SER A 60 31.91 11.16 -0.28
N GLU A 61 30.73 10.86 -0.85
CA GLU A 61 29.50 10.61 -0.05
C GLU A 61 29.43 9.18 0.49
N LEU A 62 30.26 8.28 -0.03
CA LEU A 62 30.35 6.88 0.41
C LEU A 62 31.25 6.65 1.63
N GLU A 63 32.00 7.67 2.08
CA GLU A 63 32.92 7.57 3.21
C GLU A 63 32.26 7.82 4.57
N GLU A 64 31.07 8.43 4.60
CA GLU A 64 30.30 8.58 5.87
C GLU A 64 29.71 7.21 6.27
N SER A 65 30.00 6.78 7.48
CA SER A 65 29.40 5.56 8.04
C SER A 65 27.88 5.70 8.07
N ILE A 66 27.16 4.64 7.66
CA ILE A 66 25.68 4.60 7.72
C ILE A 66 25.16 5.01 9.10
N VAL A 67 25.89 4.64 10.16
CA VAL A 67 25.54 4.99 11.55
C VAL A 67 25.64 6.49 11.78
N GLU A 68 26.67 7.17 11.26
CA GLU A 68 26.84 8.62 11.41
C GLU A 68 25.74 9.38 10.67
N VAL A 69 25.39 8.94 9.44
CA VAL A 69 24.31 9.52 8.66
C VAL A 69 22.97 9.36 9.40
N LEU A 70 22.69 8.20 9.98
CA LEU A 70 21.48 7.96 10.77
C LEU A 70 21.44 8.83 12.03
N ILE A 71 22.54 8.92 12.78
CA ILE A 71 22.61 9.79 13.98
C ILE A 71 22.38 11.25 13.59
N LYS A 72 22.96 11.72 12.50
CA LYS A 72 22.77 13.08 12.00
C LYS A 72 21.32 13.34 11.57
N ALA A 73 20.70 12.36 10.89
CA ALA A 73 19.31 12.44 10.48
C ALA A 73 18.36 12.50 11.70
N PHE A 74 18.54 11.65 12.69
CA PHE A 74 17.69 11.64 13.89
C PHE A 74 17.93 12.84 14.83
N LYS A 75 19.04 13.56 14.70
CA LYS A 75 19.25 14.85 15.37
C LYS A 75 18.41 15.98 14.77
N ASP A 76 17.97 15.85 13.52
CA ASP A 76 17.06 16.82 12.91
C ASP A 76 15.61 16.53 13.34
N PRO A 77 14.96 17.44 14.09
CA PRO A 77 13.59 17.26 14.54
C PRO A 77 12.59 17.13 13.38
N SER A 78 12.86 17.75 12.24
CA SER A 78 12.00 17.64 11.05
C SER A 78 12.04 16.22 10.49
N TYR A 79 13.21 15.62 10.41
CA TYR A 79 13.37 14.24 9.98
C TYR A 79 12.67 13.26 10.93
N THR A 80 12.89 13.43 12.24
CA THR A 80 12.29 12.58 13.27
C THR A 80 10.76 12.64 13.23
N LEU A 81 10.17 13.83 13.08
CA LEU A 81 8.71 13.98 12.95
C LEU A 81 8.15 13.32 11.68
N ILE A 82 8.85 13.45 10.56
CA ILE A 82 8.47 12.77 9.32
C ILE A 82 8.56 11.26 9.49
N PHE A 83 9.64 10.76 10.10
CA PHE A 83 9.83 9.33 10.37
C PHE A 83 8.70 8.76 11.22
N LEU A 84 8.34 9.44 12.34
CA LEU A 84 7.23 9.02 13.20
C LEU A 84 5.88 9.04 12.46
N GLY A 85 5.66 10.03 11.60
CA GLY A 85 4.48 10.10 10.75
C GLY A 85 4.41 8.89 9.79
N PHE A 86 5.50 8.56 9.11
CA PHE A 86 5.56 7.39 8.22
C PHE A 86 5.42 6.08 8.97
N PHE A 87 6.02 5.97 10.16
CA PHE A 87 5.84 4.80 11.03
C PHE A 87 4.38 4.58 11.39
N SER A 88 3.69 5.64 11.87
CA SER A 88 2.26 5.59 12.17
C SER A 88 1.42 5.20 10.95
N CYS A 89 1.79 5.73 9.77
CA CYS A 89 1.16 5.39 8.50
C CYS A 89 1.31 3.90 8.17
N GLY A 90 2.52 3.39 8.25
CA GLY A 90 2.82 1.98 7.97
C GLY A 90 2.13 1.03 8.95
N TYR A 91 2.15 1.38 10.24
CA TYR A 91 1.45 0.61 11.28
C TYR A 91 -0.04 0.49 11.00
N GLN A 92 -0.72 1.61 10.71
CA GLN A 92 -2.16 1.59 10.43
C GLN A 92 -2.47 0.81 9.15
N LEU A 93 -1.66 0.94 8.10
CA LEU A 93 -1.85 0.19 6.86
C LEU A 93 -1.67 -1.32 7.11
N GLY A 94 -0.64 -1.71 7.85
CA GLY A 94 -0.42 -3.10 8.24
C GLY A 94 -1.56 -3.66 9.09
N PHE A 95 -2.04 -2.89 10.06
CA PHE A 95 -3.16 -3.27 10.92
C PHE A 95 -4.44 -3.50 10.10
N ILE A 96 -4.81 -2.56 9.23
CA ILE A 96 -5.99 -2.68 8.38
C ILE A 96 -5.85 -3.89 7.45
N THR A 97 -4.71 -4.07 6.80
CA THR A 97 -4.52 -5.18 5.85
C THR A 97 -4.61 -6.54 6.54
N ALA A 98 -4.11 -6.65 7.78
CA ALA A 98 -4.12 -7.90 8.54
C ALA A 98 -5.49 -8.22 9.16
N HIS A 99 -6.18 -7.22 9.70
CA HIS A 99 -7.38 -7.45 10.51
C HIS A 99 -8.70 -7.15 9.80
N PHE A 100 -8.70 -6.27 8.80
CA PHE A 100 -9.92 -5.87 8.11
C PHE A 100 -10.68 -7.01 7.43
N PRO A 101 -10.02 -7.98 6.76
CA PRO A 101 -10.73 -9.13 6.19
C PRO A 101 -11.46 -9.97 7.24
N ALA A 102 -10.83 -10.21 8.40
CA ALA A 102 -11.43 -10.93 9.50
C ALA A 102 -12.62 -10.16 10.10
N PHE A 103 -12.47 -8.85 10.31
CA PHE A 103 -13.52 -7.97 10.80
C PHE A 103 -14.75 -7.96 9.86
N VAL A 104 -14.54 -7.86 8.56
CA VAL A 104 -15.63 -7.94 7.56
C VAL A 104 -16.33 -9.29 7.62
N THR A 105 -15.58 -10.37 7.83
CA THR A 105 -16.13 -11.72 7.96
C THR A 105 -17.03 -11.86 9.19
N GLU A 106 -16.62 -11.30 10.32
CA GLU A 106 -17.41 -11.32 11.55
C GLU A 106 -18.66 -10.45 11.45
N LEU A 107 -18.55 -9.26 10.85
CA LEU A 107 -19.65 -8.29 10.77
C LEU A 107 -20.74 -8.73 9.78
N CYS A 108 -20.36 -9.27 8.65
CA CYS A 108 -21.30 -9.66 7.59
C CYS A 108 -21.89 -11.06 7.82
N GLY A 109 -21.28 -11.88 8.67
CA GLY A 109 -21.71 -13.25 8.87
C GLY A 109 -21.66 -14.10 7.57
N PRO A 110 -22.31 -15.27 7.56
CA PRO A 110 -22.39 -16.09 6.36
C PRO A 110 -23.24 -15.42 5.28
N ILE A 111 -22.73 -15.38 4.05
CA ILE A 111 -23.45 -14.81 2.91
C ILE A 111 -24.56 -15.77 2.51
N LEU A 112 -25.82 -15.35 2.73
CA LEU A 112 -26.99 -16.14 2.43
C LEU A 112 -27.30 -16.13 0.91
N PRO A 113 -27.66 -17.28 0.32
CA PRO A 113 -28.14 -17.35 -1.06
C PRO A 113 -29.38 -16.46 -1.23
N GLY A 114 -29.38 -15.58 -2.23
CA GLY A 114 -30.48 -14.63 -2.49
C GLY A 114 -30.29 -13.25 -1.88
N GLY A 115 -29.23 -12.99 -1.10
CA GLY A 115 -28.90 -11.66 -0.61
C GLY A 115 -28.31 -10.75 -1.70
N ALA A 116 -28.29 -9.43 -1.46
CA ALA A 116 -27.75 -8.45 -2.39
C ALA A 116 -26.26 -8.69 -2.75
N LEU A 117 -25.45 -9.21 -1.82
CA LEU A 117 -24.05 -9.57 -2.06
C LEU A 117 -23.94 -10.79 -2.98
N TYR A 118 -24.84 -11.76 -2.83
CA TYR A 118 -24.86 -12.95 -3.67
C TYR A 118 -25.20 -12.61 -5.13
N SER A 119 -26.11 -11.66 -5.36
CA SER A 119 -26.50 -11.21 -6.72
C SER A 119 -25.37 -10.51 -7.48
N ILE A 120 -24.38 -9.96 -6.76
CA ILE A 120 -23.18 -9.30 -7.33
C ILE A 120 -22.03 -10.32 -7.54
N GLY A 121 -22.26 -11.61 -7.27
CA GLY A 121 -21.25 -12.66 -7.43
C GLY A 121 -20.33 -12.87 -6.23
N ILE A 122 -20.63 -12.22 -5.10
CA ILE A 122 -19.89 -12.40 -3.83
C ILE A 122 -20.53 -13.56 -3.08
N THR A 123 -19.96 -14.74 -3.25
CA THR A 123 -20.52 -15.98 -2.68
C THR A 123 -19.85 -16.37 -1.35
N THR A 124 -18.70 -15.79 -1.03
CA THR A 124 -17.94 -16.09 0.17
C THR A 124 -17.46 -14.81 0.86
N THR A 125 -17.33 -14.85 2.19
CA THR A 125 -16.79 -13.75 3.00
C THR A 125 -15.33 -13.44 2.66
N SER A 126 -14.55 -14.44 2.23
CA SER A 126 -13.19 -14.27 1.73
C SER A 126 -13.16 -13.38 0.46
N ARG A 127 -14.07 -13.60 -0.48
CA ARG A 127 -14.22 -12.72 -1.65
C ARG A 127 -14.59 -11.30 -1.28
N LEU A 128 -15.44 -11.12 -0.28
CA LEU A 128 -15.79 -9.81 0.22
C LEU A 128 -14.57 -9.10 0.82
N GLY A 129 -13.75 -9.80 1.61
CA GLY A 129 -12.48 -9.29 2.13
C GLY A 129 -11.48 -8.90 1.04
N ALA A 130 -11.32 -9.74 0.01
CA ALA A 130 -10.45 -9.46 -1.13
C ALA A 130 -10.91 -8.23 -1.92
N LEU A 131 -12.22 -8.07 -2.15
CA LEU A 131 -12.79 -6.89 -2.78
C LEU A 131 -12.60 -5.63 -1.95
N ALA A 132 -12.77 -5.71 -0.63
CA ALA A 132 -12.53 -4.58 0.25
C ALA A 132 -11.08 -4.09 0.18
N ILE A 133 -10.10 -5.00 0.18
CA ILE A 133 -8.68 -4.65 -0.01
C ILE A 133 -8.45 -4.02 -1.39
N SER A 134 -9.08 -4.54 -2.43
CA SER A 134 -9.00 -3.99 -3.78
C SER A 134 -9.55 -2.56 -3.85
N LEU A 135 -10.68 -2.27 -3.21
CA LEU A 135 -11.26 -0.93 -3.12
C LEU A 135 -10.35 0.04 -2.36
N ILE A 136 -9.71 -0.42 -1.29
CA ILE A 136 -8.69 0.37 -0.57
C ILE A 136 -7.53 0.70 -1.52
N GLY A 137 -7.06 -0.26 -2.31
CA GLY A 137 -6.03 -0.05 -3.33
C GLY A 137 -6.43 1.00 -4.37
N LEU A 138 -7.67 0.95 -4.88
CA LEU A 138 -8.22 1.95 -5.79
C LEU A 138 -8.26 3.34 -5.16
N ALA A 139 -8.75 3.45 -3.94
CA ALA A 139 -8.76 4.71 -3.19
C ALA A 139 -7.36 5.26 -2.99
N ASN A 140 -6.37 4.40 -2.73
CA ASN A 140 -4.96 4.79 -2.63
C ASN A 140 -4.41 5.34 -3.95
N ILE A 141 -4.75 4.74 -5.10
CA ILE A 141 -4.35 5.25 -6.42
C ILE A 141 -4.88 6.67 -6.61
N VAL A 142 -6.18 6.86 -6.41
CA VAL A 142 -6.84 8.16 -6.56
C VAL A 142 -6.23 9.18 -5.58
N GLY A 143 -6.09 8.81 -4.32
CA GLY A 143 -5.51 9.67 -3.27
C GLY A 143 -4.07 10.07 -3.57
N THR A 144 -3.24 9.14 -4.03
CA THR A 144 -1.84 9.41 -4.36
C THR A 144 -1.70 10.34 -5.57
N LEU A 145 -2.50 10.12 -6.61
CA LEU A 145 -2.51 11.00 -7.79
C LEU A 145 -3.04 12.40 -7.44
N ALA A 146 -4.11 12.48 -6.64
CA ALA A 146 -4.64 13.74 -6.14
C ALA A 146 -3.61 14.48 -5.29
N ALA A 147 -2.95 13.81 -4.35
CA ALA A 147 -1.89 14.40 -3.53
C ALA A 147 -0.71 14.88 -4.39
N GLY A 148 -0.32 14.11 -5.41
CA GLY A 148 0.72 14.51 -6.37
C GLY A 148 0.33 15.73 -7.20
N TYR A 149 -0.94 15.88 -7.53
CA TYR A 149 -1.47 17.05 -8.25
C TYR A 149 -1.56 18.28 -7.32
N LEU A 150 -2.17 18.12 -6.14
CA LEU A 150 -2.29 19.21 -5.16
C LEU A 150 -0.92 19.69 -4.65
N GLY A 151 0.06 18.80 -4.51
CA GLY A 151 1.42 19.12 -4.09
C GLY A 151 2.20 20.01 -5.05
N LYS A 152 1.70 20.22 -6.28
CA LYS A 152 2.21 21.24 -7.21
C LYS A 152 1.66 22.64 -6.92
N ARG A 153 0.45 22.71 -6.35
CA ARG A 153 -0.29 23.95 -6.17
C ARG A 153 -0.24 24.48 -4.74
N TYR A 154 -0.16 23.57 -3.77
CA TYR A 154 -0.18 23.90 -2.35
C TYR A 154 1.14 23.55 -1.66
N SER A 155 1.41 24.20 -0.53
CA SER A 155 2.57 23.88 0.29
C SER A 155 2.49 22.43 0.80
N LYS A 156 3.56 21.68 0.59
CA LYS A 156 3.67 20.26 0.97
C LYS A 156 3.42 20.03 2.47
N LYS A 157 3.81 21.00 3.33
CA LYS A 157 3.63 20.92 4.78
C LYS A 157 2.16 20.89 5.17
N TYR A 158 1.35 21.80 4.61
CA TYR A 158 -0.08 21.88 4.91
C TYR A 158 -0.85 20.72 4.30
N LEU A 159 -0.44 20.27 3.10
CA LEU A 159 -1.05 19.10 2.48
C LEU A 159 -0.81 17.85 3.31
N LEU A 160 0.41 17.64 3.78
CA LEU A 160 0.76 16.51 4.65
C LEU A 160 -0.02 16.57 5.96
N ALA A 161 -0.05 17.73 6.63
CA ALA A 161 -0.81 17.92 7.87
C ALA A 161 -2.30 17.63 7.67
N GLY A 162 -2.90 18.08 6.56
CA GLY A 162 -4.30 17.83 6.23
C GLY A 162 -4.60 16.35 6.02
N VAL A 163 -3.72 15.62 5.34
CA VAL A 163 -3.86 14.16 5.15
C VAL A 163 -3.81 13.42 6.49
N TYR A 164 -2.85 13.76 7.38
CA TYR A 164 -2.77 13.13 8.69
C TYR A 164 -3.97 13.47 9.58
N MET A 165 -4.45 14.73 9.54
CA MET A 165 -5.63 15.14 10.30
C MET A 165 -6.89 14.39 9.83
N ALA A 166 -7.14 14.34 8.52
CA ALA A 166 -8.25 13.57 7.96
C ALA A 166 -8.19 12.08 8.35
N ARG A 167 -6.99 11.51 8.33
CA ARG A 167 -6.76 10.13 8.72
C ARG A 167 -7.04 9.88 10.21
N THR A 168 -6.64 10.80 11.09
CA THR A 168 -6.92 10.72 12.54
C THR A 168 -8.42 10.78 12.79
N VAL A 169 -9.14 11.66 12.11
CA VAL A 169 -10.60 11.77 12.23
C VAL A 169 -11.27 10.46 11.79
N VAL A 170 -10.89 9.92 10.64
CA VAL A 170 -11.44 8.64 10.17
C VAL A 170 -11.14 7.51 11.16
N ALA A 171 -9.92 7.43 11.70
CA ALA A 171 -9.56 6.40 12.67
C ALA A 171 -10.29 6.55 14.02
N ALA A 172 -10.69 7.77 14.38
CA ALA A 172 -11.48 8.02 15.61
C ALA A 172 -12.98 7.71 15.44
N LEU A 173 -13.49 7.74 14.21
CA LEU A 173 -14.89 7.42 13.91
C LEU A 173 -15.12 5.92 13.68
N PHE A 174 -14.05 5.13 13.51
CA PHE A 174 -14.10 3.70 13.28
C PHE A 174 -13.93 2.93 14.59
#